data_16e659dc7217f0dcccb00d2bc8c063b3
#
_entry.id   16e659dc7217f0dcccb00d2bc8c063b3
#
_cell.length_a   1.000
_cell.length_b   1.000
_cell.length_c   1.000
_cell.angle_alpha   90.00
_cell.angle_beta   90.00
_cell.angle_gamma   90.00
#
_symmetry.space_group_name_H-M   'P 1'
#
loop_
_entity.id
_entity.type
_entity.pdbx_description
1 polymer ?
#
loop_
_entity_poly.entity_id
_entity_poly.type
_entity_poly.pdbx_seq_one_letter_code
_entity_poly.pdbx_strand_id
1 'polypeptide(L)'
;MKVIVAGTFTILHDGHKALLDAAIGLGMPIIVGLTDTSFISKSKPYELVSYEKRKTVIEEYLKQKGSDFTIRPLISTEGDSATEESYTHIVVSEETEGTAKRINTKREKNGLKPLTIVTVPLMLAKDLLPISSRRIIKGEIDEHGSLNRKITFSLNAIWEPYIQRTEEYLKNTFGEIIIRFRKIGKENYSLELFPDNYNIATIEATELLEDDDFSIGISPGLKLITSKGLLMISMGVAIVDKMGRIHFGESQSSETDSSLRDFARINISDISLIDRYISEKQWIGNCLKDSIDACILSFKNMSQTELKNQMLNLE
;
A
#
# COMPACT_ATOMS: atom_id res chain seq x y z
N MET A 1 14.25 32.24 8.20
CA MET A 1 13.92 30.79 8.18
C MET A 1 12.94 30.54 7.06
N LYS A 2 13.18 29.53 6.23
CA LYS A 2 12.33 29.18 5.10
C LYS A 2 12.24 27.66 5.01
N VAL A 3 11.10 27.15 4.50
CA VAL A 3 10.92 25.74 4.17
C VAL A 3 11.04 25.54 2.66
N ILE A 4 11.72 24.48 2.25
CA ILE A 4 11.83 24.11 0.84
C ILE A 4 11.02 22.84 0.57
N VAL A 5 10.31 22.84 -0.55
CA VAL A 5 9.69 21.65 -1.16
C VAL A 5 10.06 21.64 -2.63
N ALA A 6 10.47 20.50 -3.18
CA ALA A 6 10.93 20.44 -4.57
C ALA A 6 10.30 19.25 -5.30
N GLY A 7 10.04 19.44 -6.58
CA GLY A 7 9.47 18.39 -7.40
C GLY A 7 9.25 18.77 -8.85
N THR A 8 8.85 17.77 -9.64
CA THR A 8 8.48 18.00 -11.05
C THR A 8 7.10 18.60 -11.19
N PHE A 9 6.15 18.19 -10.34
CA PHE A 9 4.74 18.65 -10.34
C PHE A 9 4.10 18.62 -11.73
N THR A 10 4.32 17.54 -12.49
CA THR A 10 3.84 17.43 -13.88
C THR A 10 2.32 17.55 -13.95
N ILE A 11 1.62 16.88 -13.05
CA ILE A 11 0.20 17.04 -12.75
C ILE A 11 0.11 17.21 -11.24
N LEU A 12 -0.59 18.26 -10.78
CA LEU A 12 -0.79 18.50 -9.35
C LEU A 12 -1.85 17.54 -8.82
N HIS A 13 -1.42 16.44 -8.20
CA HIS A 13 -2.27 15.42 -7.60
C HIS A 13 -2.19 15.44 -6.08
N ASP A 14 -3.03 14.69 -5.40
CA ASP A 14 -3.14 14.72 -3.93
C ASP A 14 -1.84 14.42 -3.21
N GLY A 15 -0.96 13.55 -3.75
CA GLY A 15 0.39 13.37 -3.21
C GLY A 15 1.25 14.64 -3.26
N HIS A 16 1.15 15.43 -4.32
CA HIS A 16 1.83 16.72 -4.40
C HIS A 16 1.21 17.76 -3.46
N LYS A 17 -0.12 17.78 -3.36
CA LYS A 17 -0.81 18.68 -2.42
C LYS A 17 -0.45 18.37 -0.98
N ALA A 18 -0.33 17.10 -0.60
CA ALA A 18 0.12 16.71 0.74
C ALA A 18 1.51 17.26 1.09
N LEU A 19 2.47 17.26 0.14
CA LEU A 19 3.79 17.89 0.34
C LEU A 19 3.69 19.40 0.54
N LEU A 20 2.88 20.08 -0.28
CA LEU A 20 2.68 21.53 -0.17
C LEU A 20 1.94 21.88 1.12
N ASP A 21 0.92 21.14 1.51
CA ASP A 21 0.16 21.35 2.75
C ASP A 21 1.04 21.13 3.99
N ALA A 22 1.94 20.14 3.98
CA ALA A 22 2.93 19.97 5.04
C ALA A 22 3.89 21.17 5.15
N ALA A 23 4.32 21.72 4.03
CA ALA A 23 5.14 22.93 4.01
C ALA A 23 4.37 24.15 4.54
N ILE A 24 3.09 24.31 4.17
CA ILE A 24 2.19 25.36 4.69
C ILE A 24 2.04 25.23 6.20
N GLY A 25 1.83 24.01 6.71
CA GLY A 25 1.65 23.73 8.13
C GLY A 25 2.81 24.13 9.02
N LEU A 26 4.01 24.35 8.44
CA LEU A 26 5.19 24.86 9.18
C LEU A 26 5.13 26.37 9.44
N GLY A 27 4.22 27.12 8.81
CA GLY A 27 4.02 28.53 9.04
C GLY A 27 5.20 29.43 8.62
N MET A 28 6.04 28.96 7.70
CA MET A 28 7.22 29.67 7.20
C MET A 28 7.06 30.00 5.72
N PRO A 29 7.77 31.05 5.20
CA PRO A 29 7.85 31.29 3.76
C PRO A 29 8.33 30.03 3.03
N ILE A 30 7.60 29.66 1.97
CA ILE A 30 7.83 28.43 1.21
C ILE A 30 8.67 28.71 -0.03
N ILE A 31 9.71 27.94 -0.22
CA ILE A 31 10.45 27.92 -1.49
C ILE A 31 10.04 26.64 -2.24
N VAL A 32 9.44 26.80 -3.39
CA VAL A 32 9.11 25.67 -4.26
C VAL A 32 10.17 25.54 -5.35
N GLY A 33 10.97 24.50 -5.26
CA GLY A 33 11.93 24.11 -6.31
C GLY A 33 11.17 23.37 -7.43
N LEU A 34 10.77 24.07 -8.50
CA LEU A 34 10.07 23.46 -9.63
C LEU A 34 11.08 23.02 -10.69
N THR A 35 11.15 21.71 -10.96
CA THR A 35 12.12 21.17 -11.92
C THR A 35 11.95 21.80 -13.30
N ASP A 36 13.05 22.36 -13.81
CA ASP A 36 13.10 22.96 -15.16
C ASP A 36 12.92 21.91 -16.23
N THR A 37 12.27 22.26 -17.34
CA THR A 37 12.00 21.34 -18.45
C THR A 37 13.26 20.79 -19.07
N SER A 38 14.33 21.59 -19.15
CA SER A 38 15.65 21.19 -19.71
C SER A 38 16.33 20.11 -18.84
N PHE A 39 16.09 20.12 -17.54
CA PHE A 39 16.63 19.11 -16.61
C PHE A 39 15.85 17.78 -16.71
N ILE A 40 14.54 17.82 -16.99
CA ILE A 40 13.69 16.64 -17.05
C ILE A 40 13.80 15.89 -18.38
N SER A 41 13.99 16.60 -19.49
CA SER A 41 13.92 16.03 -20.86
C SER A 41 14.88 14.87 -21.10
N LYS A 42 15.87 14.70 -20.22
CA LYS A 42 16.86 13.60 -20.27
C LYS A 42 16.41 12.31 -19.59
N SER A 43 15.33 12.34 -18.80
CA SER A 43 14.98 11.22 -17.89
C SER A 43 13.57 10.70 -17.98
N LYS A 44 12.65 11.32 -18.76
CA LYS A 44 11.25 10.88 -18.80
C LYS A 44 10.74 10.65 -20.22
N PRO A 45 10.09 9.49 -20.48
CA PRO A 45 9.65 9.08 -21.81
C PRO A 45 8.30 9.65 -22.26
N TYR A 46 7.72 10.64 -21.56
CA TYR A 46 6.43 11.22 -21.88
C TYR A 46 6.50 12.73 -22.04
N GLU A 47 5.60 13.29 -22.85
CA GLU A 47 5.51 14.73 -23.06
C GLU A 47 5.20 15.47 -21.77
N LEU A 48 6.08 16.39 -21.40
CA LEU A 48 5.96 17.14 -20.16
C LEU A 48 5.11 18.38 -20.34
N VAL A 49 4.24 18.64 -19.37
CA VAL A 49 3.58 19.94 -19.23
C VAL A 49 4.62 21.02 -19.06
N SER A 50 4.53 22.12 -19.81
CA SER A 50 5.51 23.21 -19.80
C SER A 50 5.74 23.76 -18.38
N TYR A 51 6.95 24.29 -18.15
CA TYR A 51 7.31 24.88 -16.85
C TYR A 51 6.26 25.91 -16.39
N GLU A 52 5.87 26.83 -17.28
CA GLU A 52 4.93 27.90 -16.94
C GLU A 52 3.55 27.37 -16.54
N LYS A 53 3.02 26.37 -17.24
CA LYS A 53 1.74 25.76 -16.86
C LYS A 53 1.80 25.08 -15.48
N ARG A 54 2.88 24.36 -15.20
CA ARG A 54 3.06 23.72 -13.89
C ARG A 54 3.21 24.75 -12.77
N LYS A 55 3.96 25.84 -13.05
CA LYS A 55 4.14 26.97 -12.15
C LYS A 55 2.80 27.64 -11.82
N THR A 56 1.98 27.95 -12.83
CA THR A 56 0.66 28.57 -12.64
C THR A 56 -0.24 27.73 -11.71
N VAL A 57 -0.31 26.42 -11.93
CA VAL A 57 -1.14 25.52 -11.10
C VAL A 57 -0.68 25.51 -9.63
N ILE A 58 0.64 25.49 -9.39
CA ILE A 58 1.18 25.56 -8.02
C ILE A 58 0.91 26.92 -7.38
N GLU A 59 1.08 28.02 -8.14
CA GLU A 59 0.78 29.37 -7.67
C GLU A 59 -0.67 29.52 -7.25
N GLU A 60 -1.60 29.05 -8.08
CA GLU A 60 -3.03 29.09 -7.78
C GLU A 60 -3.35 28.32 -6.49
N TYR A 61 -2.80 27.11 -6.34
CA TYR A 61 -2.99 26.30 -5.14
C TYR A 61 -2.49 27.01 -3.88
N LEU A 62 -1.27 27.53 -3.90
CA LEU A 62 -0.66 28.19 -2.74
C LEU A 62 -1.33 29.52 -2.41
N LYS A 63 -1.77 30.28 -3.43
CA LYS A 63 -2.55 31.51 -3.23
C LYS A 63 -3.91 31.24 -2.58
N GLN A 64 -4.61 30.18 -2.99
CA GLN A 64 -5.88 29.76 -2.35
C GLN A 64 -5.71 29.42 -0.87
N LYS A 65 -4.54 28.93 -0.50
CA LYS A 65 -4.17 28.59 0.90
C LYS A 65 -3.65 29.80 1.68
N GLY A 66 -3.51 30.98 1.07
CA GLY A 66 -3.02 32.18 1.73
C GLY A 66 -1.56 32.12 2.14
N SER A 67 -0.73 31.34 1.46
CA SER A 67 0.66 31.08 1.85
C SER A 67 1.62 32.13 1.26
N ASP A 68 2.69 32.43 1.99
CA ASP A 68 3.85 33.18 1.47
C ASP A 68 4.81 32.20 0.77
N PHE A 69 5.03 32.41 -0.52
CA PHE A 69 5.84 31.49 -1.31
C PHE A 69 6.64 32.16 -2.43
N THR A 70 7.68 31.45 -2.85
CA THR A 70 8.47 31.78 -4.04
C THR A 70 8.74 30.50 -4.84
N ILE A 71 8.47 30.50 -6.13
CA ILE A 71 8.80 29.37 -7.02
C ILE A 71 10.11 29.67 -7.74
N ARG A 72 11.05 28.71 -7.67
CA ARG A 72 12.37 28.81 -8.31
C ARG A 72 12.59 27.64 -9.28
N PRO A 73 13.23 27.86 -10.44
CA PRO A 73 13.58 26.77 -11.34
C PRO A 73 14.66 25.87 -10.69
N LEU A 74 14.42 24.57 -10.74
CA LEU A 74 15.35 23.54 -10.27
C LEU A 74 16.07 22.92 -11.46
N ILE A 75 17.36 23.24 -11.61
CA ILE A 75 18.22 22.81 -12.72
C ILE A 75 19.17 21.65 -12.33
N SER A 76 19.14 21.24 -11.07
CA SER A 76 19.90 20.10 -10.55
C SER A 76 19.10 19.40 -9.44
N THR A 77 19.49 18.19 -9.07
CA THR A 77 18.80 17.40 -8.02
C THR A 77 18.72 18.11 -6.67
N GLU A 78 19.68 18.97 -6.36
CA GLU A 78 19.81 19.62 -5.05
C GLU A 78 19.43 21.10 -5.09
N GLY A 79 19.48 21.71 -6.29
CA GLY A 79 19.27 23.14 -6.45
C GLY A 79 20.20 23.95 -5.54
N ASP A 80 19.65 24.97 -4.91
CA ASP A 80 20.33 25.83 -3.92
C ASP A 80 20.20 25.30 -2.47
N SER A 81 19.56 24.14 -2.26
CA SER A 81 19.33 23.58 -0.92
C SER A 81 20.61 23.27 -0.15
N ALA A 82 21.69 22.95 -0.86
CA ALA A 82 22.98 22.63 -0.24
C ALA A 82 23.80 23.86 0.16
N THR A 83 23.44 25.05 -0.33
CA THR A 83 24.26 26.28 -0.19
C THR A 83 23.52 27.46 0.44
N GLU A 84 22.19 27.46 0.38
CA GLU A 84 21.39 28.59 0.90
C GLU A 84 21.21 28.49 2.43
N GLU A 85 21.76 29.44 3.17
CA GLU A 85 21.74 29.44 4.63
C GLU A 85 20.36 29.72 5.22
N SER A 86 19.51 30.49 4.52
CA SER A 86 18.19 30.86 5.02
C SER A 86 17.21 29.70 5.10
N TYR A 87 17.51 28.55 4.46
CA TYR A 87 16.70 27.36 4.52
C TYR A 87 16.95 26.59 5.81
N THR A 88 15.87 26.22 6.48
CA THR A 88 15.90 25.49 7.78
C THR A 88 15.16 24.17 7.74
N HIS A 89 14.18 24.02 6.85
CA HIS A 89 13.36 22.83 6.71
C HIS A 89 13.28 22.39 5.25
N ILE A 90 13.16 21.09 5.04
CA ILE A 90 12.88 20.48 3.74
C ILE A 90 11.73 19.49 3.89
N VAL A 91 10.70 19.65 3.06
CA VAL A 91 9.58 18.70 3.00
C VAL A 91 9.80 17.77 1.82
N VAL A 92 9.73 16.48 2.08
CA VAL A 92 10.00 15.41 1.10
C VAL A 92 8.98 14.30 1.24
N SER A 93 8.76 13.54 0.17
CA SER A 93 8.12 12.23 0.30
C SER A 93 9.12 11.21 0.83
N GLU A 94 8.62 10.09 1.30
CA GLU A 94 9.47 8.96 1.69
C GLU A 94 10.42 8.53 0.55
N GLU A 95 10.00 8.59 -0.73
CA GLU A 95 10.87 8.29 -1.88
C GLU A 95 12.08 9.21 -2.00
N THR A 96 11.92 10.47 -1.60
CA THR A 96 12.95 11.50 -1.76
C THR A 96 13.70 11.82 -0.47
N GLU A 97 13.35 11.17 0.65
CA GLU A 97 14.04 11.34 1.95
C GLU A 97 15.55 11.09 1.85
N GLY A 98 15.96 10.05 1.11
CA GLY A 98 17.37 9.76 0.85
C GLY A 98 18.10 10.91 0.14
N THR A 99 17.39 11.68 -0.70
CA THR A 99 17.96 12.88 -1.33
C THR A 99 18.14 14.01 -0.32
N ALA A 100 17.16 14.21 0.58
CA ALA A 100 17.29 15.21 1.65
C ALA A 100 18.47 14.90 2.60
N LYS A 101 18.70 13.64 2.93
CA LYS A 101 19.86 13.22 3.72
C LYS A 101 21.18 13.54 3.01
N ARG A 102 21.26 13.31 1.68
CA ARG A 102 22.44 13.69 0.89
C ARG A 102 22.67 15.21 0.83
N ILE A 103 21.58 15.99 0.75
CA ILE A 103 21.67 17.46 0.82
C ILE A 103 22.25 17.88 2.17
N ASN A 104 21.80 17.29 3.28
CA ASN A 104 22.33 17.61 4.61
C ASN A 104 23.81 17.29 4.74
N THR A 105 24.26 16.14 4.23
CA THR A 105 25.71 15.82 4.20
C THR A 105 26.53 16.88 3.43
N LYS A 106 25.98 17.45 2.34
CA LYS A 106 26.67 18.53 1.60
C LYS A 106 26.63 19.84 2.35
N ARG A 107 25.50 20.17 3.02
CA ARG A 107 25.38 21.36 3.86
C ARG A 107 26.45 21.35 4.96
N GLU A 108 26.61 20.24 5.65
CA GLU A 108 27.66 20.10 6.70
C GLU A 108 29.08 20.31 6.14
N LYS A 109 29.36 19.74 4.96
CA LYS A 109 30.66 19.99 4.26
C LYS A 109 30.85 21.45 3.89
N ASN A 110 29.77 22.18 3.63
CA ASN A 110 29.79 23.62 3.33
C ASN A 110 29.73 24.50 4.60
N GLY A 111 29.81 23.92 5.81
CA GLY A 111 29.77 24.66 7.08
C GLY A 111 28.36 25.13 7.46
N LEU A 112 27.30 24.63 6.80
CA LEU A 112 25.93 25.02 7.06
C LEU A 112 25.21 24.00 8.00
N LYS A 113 24.24 24.49 8.75
CA LYS A 113 23.41 23.61 9.56
C LYS A 113 22.56 22.68 8.68
N PRO A 114 22.39 21.40 9.06
CA PRO A 114 21.48 20.51 8.34
C PRO A 114 20.05 21.04 8.41
N LEU A 115 19.27 20.76 7.36
CA LEU A 115 17.85 21.04 7.31
C LEU A 115 17.08 20.02 8.17
N THR A 116 16.06 20.48 8.87
CA THR A 116 15.07 19.59 9.46
C THR A 116 14.28 18.93 8.33
N ILE A 117 14.33 17.60 8.24
CA ILE A 117 13.61 16.82 7.23
C ILE A 117 12.22 16.52 7.75
N VAL A 118 11.21 16.92 6.99
CA VAL A 118 9.81 16.59 7.24
C VAL A 118 9.37 15.61 6.15
N THR A 119 9.19 14.36 6.52
CA THR A 119 8.79 13.30 5.59
C THR A 119 7.27 13.15 5.58
N VAL A 120 6.69 13.20 4.39
CA VAL A 120 5.26 13.04 4.16
C VAL A 120 5.01 11.64 3.58
N PRO A 121 4.09 10.86 4.15
CA PRO A 121 3.72 9.55 3.62
C PRO A 121 3.20 9.67 2.19
N LEU A 122 3.37 8.62 1.38
CA LEU A 122 2.77 8.60 0.05
C LEU A 122 1.26 8.46 0.13
N MET A 123 0.60 9.27 -0.68
CA MET A 123 -0.84 9.11 -0.93
C MET A 123 -1.04 7.92 -1.87
N LEU A 124 -1.87 6.98 -1.43
CA LEU A 124 -2.18 5.77 -2.20
C LEU A 124 -3.49 5.95 -2.98
N ALA A 125 -3.51 5.42 -4.20
CA ALA A 125 -4.71 5.26 -5.01
C ALA A 125 -5.57 4.11 -4.44
N LYS A 126 -6.77 3.90 -5.00
CA LYS A 126 -7.68 2.84 -4.54
C LYS A 126 -7.11 1.42 -4.69
N ASP A 127 -6.18 1.21 -5.60
CA ASP A 127 -5.47 -0.06 -5.77
C ASP A 127 -4.24 -0.20 -4.86
N LEU A 128 -4.14 0.64 -3.83
CA LEU A 128 -3.07 0.68 -2.84
C LEU A 128 -1.67 0.94 -3.42
N LEU A 129 -1.60 1.42 -4.66
CA LEU A 129 -0.35 1.88 -5.26
C LEU A 129 -0.25 3.41 -5.15
N PRO A 130 0.98 3.97 -5.13
CA PRO A 130 1.16 5.41 -5.04
C PRO A 130 0.45 6.18 -6.16
N ILE A 131 -0.16 7.31 -5.82
CA ILE A 131 -0.64 8.28 -6.80
C ILE A 131 0.59 8.92 -7.46
N SER A 132 0.66 8.91 -8.78
CA SER A 132 1.76 9.54 -9.51
C SER A 132 1.30 10.17 -10.83
N SER A 133 1.98 11.24 -11.24
CA SER A 133 1.70 11.88 -12.53
C SER A 133 1.80 10.91 -13.72
N ARG A 134 2.70 9.91 -13.66
CA ARG A 134 2.83 8.89 -14.70
C ARG A 134 1.57 8.05 -14.86
N ARG A 135 0.98 7.62 -13.76
CA ARG A 135 -0.26 6.82 -13.76
C ARG A 135 -1.45 7.64 -14.26
N ILE A 136 -1.49 8.93 -13.89
CA ILE A 136 -2.55 9.85 -14.35
C ILE A 136 -2.43 10.08 -15.87
N ILE A 137 -1.22 10.32 -16.38
CA ILE A 137 -0.97 10.49 -17.82
C ILE A 137 -1.34 9.25 -18.62
N LYS A 138 -1.10 8.05 -18.06
CA LYS A 138 -1.51 6.78 -18.68
C LYS A 138 -3.02 6.52 -18.58
N GLY A 139 -3.78 7.37 -17.89
CA GLY A 139 -5.22 7.17 -17.68
C GLY A 139 -5.56 6.02 -16.72
N GLU A 140 -4.60 5.56 -15.91
CA GLU A 140 -4.84 4.50 -14.92
C GLU A 140 -5.68 5.00 -13.73
N ILE A 141 -5.41 6.22 -13.30
CA ILE A 141 -6.06 6.89 -12.16
C ILE A 141 -6.31 8.36 -12.47
N ASP A 142 -7.20 8.98 -11.69
CA ASP A 142 -7.33 10.45 -11.63
C ASP A 142 -6.34 11.08 -10.61
N GLU A 143 -6.38 12.39 -10.44
CA GLU A 143 -5.54 13.15 -9.51
C GLU A 143 -5.81 12.85 -8.04
N HIS A 144 -6.92 12.21 -7.73
CA HIS A 144 -7.33 11.77 -6.39
C HIS A 144 -7.06 10.28 -6.14
N GLY A 145 -6.49 9.58 -7.13
CA GLY A 145 -6.21 8.14 -7.04
C GLY A 145 -7.43 7.24 -7.26
N SER A 146 -8.52 7.78 -7.82
CA SER A 146 -9.63 6.94 -8.26
C SER A 146 -9.24 6.22 -9.54
N LEU A 147 -9.55 4.92 -9.61
CA LEU A 147 -9.25 4.11 -10.79
C LEU A 147 -10.26 4.36 -11.91
N ASN A 148 -9.79 4.41 -13.15
CA ASN A 148 -10.63 4.48 -14.35
C ASN A 148 -11.19 3.10 -14.75
N ARG A 149 -10.97 2.08 -13.93
CA ARG A 149 -11.43 0.70 -14.09
C ARG A 149 -11.79 0.09 -12.75
N LYS A 150 -12.49 -1.03 -12.78
CA LYS A 150 -12.76 -1.81 -11.55
C LYS A 150 -11.48 -2.49 -11.06
N ILE A 151 -11.33 -2.57 -9.75
CA ILE A 151 -10.26 -3.36 -9.11
C ILE A 151 -10.56 -4.84 -9.33
N THR A 152 -9.51 -5.60 -9.65
CA THR A 152 -9.63 -7.03 -9.91
C THR A 152 -8.98 -7.84 -8.79
N PHE A 153 -9.67 -8.89 -8.36
CA PHE A 153 -9.22 -9.85 -7.36
C PHE A 153 -9.27 -11.26 -7.93
N SER A 154 -8.25 -12.06 -7.65
CA SER A 154 -8.29 -13.51 -7.85
C SER A 154 -8.54 -14.20 -6.51
N LEU A 155 -9.44 -15.19 -6.52
CA LEU A 155 -9.82 -15.97 -5.35
C LEU A 155 -9.89 -17.45 -5.71
N ASN A 156 -9.50 -18.35 -4.79
CA ASN A 156 -9.62 -19.78 -5.00
C ASN A 156 -11.10 -20.23 -4.93
N ALA A 157 -11.58 -20.91 -5.96
CA ALA A 157 -12.96 -21.36 -6.10
C ALA A 157 -13.35 -22.54 -5.18
N ILE A 158 -12.40 -23.10 -4.44
CA ILE A 158 -12.63 -24.32 -3.62
C ILE A 158 -13.44 -24.00 -2.36
N TRP A 159 -13.41 -22.75 -1.91
CA TRP A 159 -14.00 -22.34 -0.62
C TRP A 159 -15.34 -21.59 -0.80
N GLU A 160 -16.32 -22.23 -1.48
CA GLU A 160 -17.62 -21.61 -1.78
C GLU A 160 -18.32 -20.92 -0.60
N PRO A 161 -18.36 -21.45 0.63
CA PRO A 161 -19.01 -20.76 1.75
C PRO A 161 -18.39 -19.39 2.08
N TYR A 162 -17.13 -19.17 1.71
CA TYR A 162 -16.42 -17.92 1.99
C TYR A 162 -16.50 -16.92 0.83
N ILE A 163 -16.79 -17.40 -0.38
CA ILE A 163 -16.80 -16.58 -1.59
C ILE A 163 -17.75 -15.41 -1.44
N GLN A 164 -19.02 -15.68 -1.10
CA GLN A 164 -20.04 -14.63 -0.99
C GLN A 164 -19.69 -13.57 0.06
N ARG A 165 -19.18 -13.99 1.22
CA ARG A 165 -18.81 -13.08 2.31
C ARG A 165 -17.57 -12.27 1.98
N THR A 166 -16.58 -12.91 1.35
CA THR A 166 -15.39 -12.21 0.87
C THR A 166 -15.74 -11.18 -0.20
N GLU A 167 -16.60 -11.55 -1.14
CA GLU A 167 -17.08 -10.64 -2.18
C GLU A 167 -17.82 -9.44 -1.60
N GLU A 168 -18.75 -9.68 -0.67
CA GLU A 168 -19.49 -8.62 0.02
C GLU A 168 -18.55 -7.67 0.77
N TYR A 169 -17.58 -8.22 1.51
CA TYR A 169 -16.61 -7.44 2.25
C TYR A 169 -15.71 -6.61 1.32
N LEU A 170 -15.19 -7.20 0.25
CA LEU A 170 -14.38 -6.50 -0.73
C LEU A 170 -15.16 -5.40 -1.45
N LYS A 171 -16.43 -5.64 -1.82
CA LYS A 171 -17.31 -4.62 -2.41
C LYS A 171 -17.57 -3.45 -1.46
N ASN A 172 -17.77 -3.72 -0.18
CA ASN A 172 -17.97 -2.69 0.83
C ASN A 172 -16.70 -1.85 1.05
N THR A 173 -15.52 -2.46 0.91
CA THR A 173 -14.22 -1.79 1.13
C THR A 173 -13.74 -1.01 -0.09
N PHE A 174 -13.86 -1.60 -1.28
CA PHE A 174 -13.26 -1.06 -2.51
C PHE A 174 -14.29 -0.52 -3.51
N GLY A 175 -15.57 -0.75 -3.28
CA GLY A 175 -16.65 -0.36 -4.19
C GLY A 175 -16.86 -1.38 -5.30
N GLU A 176 -16.97 -0.91 -6.56
CA GLU A 176 -17.14 -1.81 -7.69
C GLU A 176 -15.85 -2.58 -8.01
N ILE A 177 -15.92 -3.90 -7.91
CA ILE A 177 -14.81 -4.82 -8.13
C ILE A 177 -15.16 -5.90 -9.14
N ILE A 178 -14.14 -6.61 -9.64
CA ILE A 178 -14.27 -7.85 -10.40
C ILE A 178 -13.54 -8.94 -9.62
N ILE A 179 -14.23 -10.04 -9.33
CA ILE A 179 -13.61 -11.22 -8.71
C ILE A 179 -13.51 -12.31 -9.76
N ARG A 180 -12.31 -12.86 -9.93
CA ARG A 180 -12.03 -14.01 -10.77
C ARG A 180 -11.78 -15.21 -9.91
N PHE A 181 -12.67 -16.19 -10.03
CA PHE A 181 -12.53 -17.46 -9.34
C PHE A 181 -11.64 -18.39 -10.15
N ARG A 182 -10.61 -18.90 -9.52
CA ARG A 182 -9.67 -19.84 -10.15
C ARG A 182 -9.54 -21.08 -9.28
N LYS A 183 -9.38 -22.23 -9.89
CA LYS A 183 -9.05 -23.47 -9.17
C LYS A 183 -7.55 -23.62 -9.13
N ILE A 184 -6.99 -23.59 -7.93
CA ILE A 184 -5.60 -23.91 -7.67
C ILE A 184 -5.55 -25.05 -6.67
N GLY A 185 -4.56 -25.90 -6.83
CA GLY A 185 -4.22 -26.89 -5.85
C GLY A 185 -4.84 -28.25 -6.05
N LYS A 186 -4.34 -29.18 -5.25
CA LYS A 186 -4.71 -30.59 -5.24
C LYS A 186 -6.13 -30.74 -4.73
N GLU A 187 -6.89 -31.65 -5.28
CA GLU A 187 -8.26 -32.00 -4.88
C GLU A 187 -8.41 -32.46 -3.41
N ASN A 188 -7.30 -32.58 -2.69
CA ASN A 188 -7.25 -33.06 -1.31
C ASN A 188 -6.55 -32.04 -0.40
N TYR A 189 -7.29 -31.09 0.14
CA TYR A 189 -6.85 -30.34 1.31
C TYR A 189 -7.05 -31.21 2.55
N SER A 190 -5.97 -31.61 3.21
CA SER A 190 -6.04 -32.12 4.57
C SER A 190 -5.97 -30.94 5.53
N LEU A 191 -6.92 -30.81 6.43
CA LEU A 191 -6.77 -29.92 7.60
C LEU A 191 -5.66 -30.49 8.47
N GLU A 192 -4.47 -30.02 8.24
CA GLU A 192 -3.35 -30.40 9.08
C GLU A 192 -3.40 -29.63 10.40
N LEU A 193 -3.16 -30.33 11.49
CA LEU A 193 -2.92 -29.77 12.82
C LEU A 193 -1.59 -29.01 12.81
N PHE A 194 -1.53 -27.77 12.21
CA PHE A 194 -0.25 -27.06 12.16
C PHE A 194 -0.34 -25.53 12.16
N PRO A 195 0.75 -24.88 12.63
CA PRO A 195 0.89 -23.44 12.69
C PRO A 195 1.11 -22.76 11.33
N ASP A 196 1.08 -23.48 10.20
CA ASP A 196 1.51 -22.99 8.87
C ASP A 196 0.41 -22.49 7.95
N ASN A 197 -0.75 -22.10 8.49
CA ASN A 197 -1.86 -21.57 7.69
C ASN A 197 -1.46 -20.39 6.81
N TYR A 198 -0.50 -19.59 7.26
CA TYR A 198 0.05 -18.49 6.50
C TYR A 198 0.81 -18.92 5.26
N ASN A 199 1.61 -19.99 5.38
CA ASN A 199 2.37 -20.49 4.25
C ASN A 199 1.44 -21.02 3.16
N ILE A 200 0.39 -21.74 3.54
CA ILE A 200 -0.61 -22.26 2.59
C ILE A 200 -1.36 -21.11 1.93
N ALA A 201 -1.88 -20.17 2.72
CA ALA A 201 -2.58 -19.00 2.19
C ALA A 201 -1.67 -18.15 1.26
N THR A 202 -0.37 -18.03 1.60
CA THR A 202 0.62 -17.32 0.77
C THR A 202 0.88 -18.03 -0.54
N ILE A 203 1.07 -19.36 -0.51
CA ILE A 203 1.28 -20.15 -1.72
C ILE A 203 0.07 -20.00 -2.63
N GLU A 204 -1.14 -20.17 -2.10
CA GLU A 204 -2.39 -19.98 -2.86
C GLU A 204 -2.48 -18.57 -3.46
N ALA A 205 -2.28 -17.52 -2.66
CA ALA A 205 -2.37 -16.16 -3.16
C ALA A 205 -1.32 -15.89 -4.25
N THR A 206 -0.10 -16.41 -4.10
CA THR A 206 0.98 -16.23 -5.07
C THR A 206 0.69 -16.97 -6.38
N GLU A 207 0.16 -18.20 -6.30
CA GLU A 207 -0.21 -18.99 -7.48
C GLU A 207 -1.42 -18.42 -8.23
N LEU A 208 -2.32 -17.71 -7.50
CA LEU A 208 -3.49 -17.05 -8.08
C LEU A 208 -3.15 -15.75 -8.81
N LEU A 209 -2.02 -15.12 -8.46
CA LEU A 209 -1.65 -13.83 -9.02
C LEU A 209 -1.24 -13.99 -10.48
N GLU A 210 -2.02 -13.39 -11.37
CA GLU A 210 -1.71 -13.22 -12.80
C GLU A 210 -1.75 -11.71 -13.12
N ASP A 211 -2.74 -11.29 -13.92
CA ASP A 211 -2.94 -9.89 -14.30
C ASP A 211 -3.89 -9.12 -13.37
N ASP A 212 -4.27 -9.70 -12.23
CA ASP A 212 -5.17 -9.07 -11.28
C ASP A 212 -4.43 -8.06 -10.37
N ASP A 213 -5.17 -7.11 -9.82
CA ASP A 213 -4.58 -6.13 -8.87
C ASP A 213 -4.19 -6.80 -7.56
N PHE A 214 -4.99 -7.78 -7.15
CA PHE A 214 -4.79 -8.55 -5.93
C PHE A 214 -5.16 -10.00 -6.13
N SER A 215 -4.48 -10.87 -5.42
CA SER A 215 -4.89 -12.26 -5.21
C SER A 215 -5.04 -12.55 -3.72
N ILE A 216 -5.99 -13.40 -3.37
CA ILE A 216 -6.32 -13.71 -1.97
C ILE A 216 -6.26 -15.22 -1.80
N GLY A 217 -5.37 -15.67 -0.91
CA GLY A 217 -5.32 -17.02 -0.39
C GLY A 217 -5.94 -17.07 1.00
N ILE A 218 -6.74 -18.09 1.26
CA ILE A 218 -7.45 -18.30 2.52
C ILE A 218 -7.18 -19.74 2.97
N SER A 219 -6.60 -19.91 4.15
CA SER A 219 -6.34 -21.22 4.72
C SER A 219 -6.90 -21.33 6.13
N PRO A 220 -7.91 -22.16 6.35
CA PRO A 220 -8.35 -22.53 7.70
C PRO A 220 -7.32 -23.49 8.33
N GLY A 221 -7.17 -23.43 9.64
CA GLY A 221 -6.29 -24.31 10.38
C GLY A 221 -6.75 -24.56 11.79
N LEU A 222 -6.26 -25.67 12.35
CA LEU A 222 -6.50 -26.08 13.72
C LEU A 222 -5.23 -25.86 14.55
N LYS A 223 -5.35 -25.17 15.67
CA LYS A 223 -4.24 -24.92 16.60
C LYS A 223 -4.55 -25.60 17.94
N LEU A 224 -3.70 -26.50 18.36
CA LEU A 224 -3.79 -27.12 19.67
C LEU A 224 -3.04 -26.29 20.70
N ILE A 225 -3.75 -25.76 21.71
CA ILE A 225 -3.12 -25.13 22.86
C ILE A 225 -2.91 -26.19 23.94
N THR A 226 -1.73 -26.80 23.94
CA THR A 226 -1.38 -27.94 24.79
C THR A 226 -1.49 -27.64 26.28
N SER A 227 -1.16 -26.43 26.74
CA SER A 227 -1.23 -26.04 28.15
C SER A 227 -2.66 -26.05 28.74
N LYS A 228 -3.69 -25.97 27.86
CA LYS A 228 -5.10 -25.98 28.26
C LYS A 228 -5.91 -27.12 27.66
N GLY A 229 -5.30 -27.97 26.82
CA GLY A 229 -6.00 -29.01 26.08
C GLY A 229 -7.09 -28.47 25.15
N LEU A 230 -6.95 -27.22 24.70
CA LEU A 230 -7.94 -26.55 23.86
C LEU A 230 -7.55 -26.68 22.39
N LEU A 231 -8.52 -27.03 21.56
CA LEU A 231 -8.42 -26.98 20.12
C LEU A 231 -9.02 -25.65 19.65
N MET A 232 -8.27 -24.87 18.91
CA MET A 232 -8.72 -23.58 18.39
C MET A 232 -8.69 -23.61 16.87
N ILE A 233 -9.66 -22.99 16.23
CA ILE A 233 -9.64 -22.79 14.79
C ILE A 233 -9.11 -21.39 14.52
N SER A 234 -8.16 -21.30 13.62
CA SER A 234 -7.65 -20.02 13.11
C SER A 234 -7.82 -19.99 11.59
N MET A 235 -7.89 -18.79 11.05
CA MET A 235 -7.89 -18.59 9.60
C MET A 235 -6.74 -17.68 9.25
N GLY A 236 -5.87 -18.15 8.37
CA GLY A 236 -4.83 -17.35 7.74
C GLY A 236 -5.34 -16.80 6.42
N VAL A 237 -5.15 -15.52 6.20
CA VAL A 237 -5.40 -14.88 4.91
C VAL A 237 -4.11 -14.22 4.44
N ALA A 238 -3.72 -14.49 3.21
CA ALA A 238 -2.66 -13.76 2.53
C ALA A 238 -3.25 -13.00 1.35
N ILE A 239 -2.85 -11.74 1.21
CA ILE A 239 -3.18 -10.92 0.05
C ILE A 239 -1.87 -10.59 -0.65
N VAL A 240 -1.78 -10.91 -1.93
CA VAL A 240 -0.65 -10.55 -2.79
C VAL A 240 -1.13 -9.51 -3.79
N ASP A 241 -0.40 -8.40 -3.91
CA ASP A 241 -0.70 -7.39 -4.93
C ASP A 241 0.07 -7.66 -6.23
N LYS A 242 -0.29 -6.95 -7.28
CA LYS A 242 0.35 -7.09 -8.60
C LYS A 242 1.85 -6.76 -8.63
N MET A 243 2.40 -6.23 -7.56
CA MET A 243 3.84 -6.02 -7.37
C MET A 243 4.51 -7.16 -6.61
N GLY A 244 3.77 -8.22 -6.28
CA GLY A 244 4.26 -9.36 -5.53
C GLY A 244 4.45 -9.09 -4.03
N ARG A 245 3.93 -7.98 -3.49
CA ARG A 245 4.00 -7.72 -2.04
C ARG A 245 2.97 -8.58 -1.34
N ILE A 246 3.40 -9.22 -0.27
CA ILE A 246 2.59 -10.17 0.49
C ILE A 246 2.24 -9.57 1.84
N HIS A 247 0.97 -9.63 2.19
CA HIS A 247 0.44 -9.15 3.47
C HIS A 247 -0.41 -10.23 4.11
N PHE A 248 -0.32 -10.33 5.44
CA PHE A 248 -0.95 -11.38 6.22
C PHE A 248 -1.95 -10.78 7.20
N GLY A 249 -3.08 -11.47 7.34
CA GLY A 249 -4.02 -11.27 8.42
C GLY A 249 -4.27 -12.58 9.15
N GLU A 250 -4.35 -12.51 10.47
CA GLU A 250 -4.75 -13.64 11.31
C GLU A 250 -6.05 -13.28 12.02
N SER A 251 -7.00 -14.20 11.95
CA SER A 251 -8.15 -14.12 12.83
C SER A 251 -7.77 -14.55 14.23
N GLN A 252 -8.37 -13.90 15.22
CA GLN A 252 -8.33 -14.43 16.57
C GLN A 252 -9.08 -15.76 16.60
N SER A 253 -8.39 -16.79 17.06
CA SER A 253 -8.98 -18.10 17.21
C SER A 253 -10.06 -18.07 18.29
N SER A 254 -11.23 -18.62 17.97
CA SER A 254 -12.25 -18.88 18.98
C SER A 254 -12.06 -20.28 19.56
N GLU A 255 -12.42 -20.42 20.82
CA GLU A 255 -12.45 -21.72 21.51
C GLU A 255 -13.48 -22.62 20.83
N THR A 256 -13.08 -23.85 20.49
CA THR A 256 -14.01 -24.82 19.91
C THR A 256 -14.87 -25.44 20.99
N ASP A 257 -16.12 -25.69 20.67
CA ASP A 257 -16.97 -26.45 21.58
C ASP A 257 -16.56 -27.92 21.70
N SER A 258 -17.19 -28.66 22.62
CA SER A 258 -16.88 -30.05 22.89
C SER A 258 -17.07 -30.96 21.68
N SER A 259 -17.97 -30.62 20.76
CA SER A 259 -18.27 -31.44 19.56
C SER A 259 -17.10 -31.50 18.59
N LEU A 260 -16.34 -30.40 18.47
CA LEU A 260 -15.15 -30.37 17.62
C LEU A 260 -13.97 -31.13 18.24
N ARG A 261 -13.89 -31.15 19.58
CA ARG A 261 -12.88 -31.95 20.31
C ARG A 261 -13.10 -33.46 20.11
N ASP A 262 -14.34 -33.87 20.12
CA ASP A 262 -14.70 -35.28 19.88
C ASP A 262 -14.48 -35.67 18.43
N PHE A 263 -14.77 -34.74 17.50
CA PHE A 263 -14.50 -34.90 16.08
C PHE A 263 -12.99 -35.00 15.77
N ALA A 264 -12.16 -34.10 16.31
CA ALA A 264 -10.70 -34.15 16.13
C ALA A 264 -10.06 -35.44 16.67
N ARG A 265 -10.70 -36.10 17.62
CA ARG A 265 -10.27 -37.42 18.12
C ARG A 265 -10.62 -38.56 17.19
N ILE A 266 -11.66 -38.42 16.36
CA ILE A 266 -12.24 -39.52 15.60
C ILE A 266 -11.76 -39.58 14.16
N ASN A 267 -11.60 -38.41 13.46
CA ASN A 267 -11.26 -38.44 12.04
C ASN A 267 -10.83 -37.08 11.49
N ILE A 268 -9.55 -36.79 11.53
CA ILE A 268 -8.98 -35.56 10.96
C ILE A 268 -9.04 -35.56 9.42
N SER A 269 -9.33 -36.69 8.79
CA SER A 269 -9.35 -36.86 7.34
C SER A 269 -10.68 -36.51 6.64
N ASP A 270 -11.75 -36.26 7.38
CA ASP A 270 -13.05 -35.95 6.78
C ASP A 270 -13.31 -34.43 6.69
N ILE A 271 -12.83 -33.85 5.60
CA ILE A 271 -12.95 -32.42 5.28
C ILE A 271 -14.42 -31.99 5.20
N SER A 272 -15.32 -32.86 4.74
CA SER A 272 -16.73 -32.50 4.54
C SER A 272 -17.45 -32.16 5.85
N LEU A 273 -17.06 -32.76 6.94
CA LEU A 273 -17.59 -32.48 8.28
C LEU A 273 -17.03 -31.16 8.84
N ILE A 274 -15.78 -30.83 8.53
CA ILE A 274 -15.18 -29.56 8.94
C ILE A 274 -15.77 -28.41 8.13
N ASP A 275 -15.92 -28.56 6.82
CA ASP A 275 -16.63 -27.58 5.97
C ASP A 275 -18.04 -27.32 6.46
N ARG A 276 -18.77 -28.35 6.83
CA ARG A 276 -20.09 -28.22 7.41
C ARG A 276 -20.09 -27.47 8.74
N TYR A 277 -19.16 -27.81 9.66
CA TYR A 277 -19.02 -27.13 10.93
C TYR A 277 -18.61 -25.67 10.77
N ILE A 278 -17.71 -25.40 9.84
CA ILE A 278 -17.23 -24.06 9.51
C ILE A 278 -18.33 -23.23 8.86
N SER A 279 -19.13 -23.79 7.94
CA SER A 279 -20.19 -23.08 7.24
C SER A 279 -21.39 -22.70 8.13
N GLU A 280 -21.64 -23.45 9.18
CA GLU A 280 -22.77 -23.22 10.11
C GLU A 280 -22.49 -22.10 11.15
N LYS A 281 -21.24 -21.65 11.33
CA LYS A 281 -20.88 -20.69 12.40
C LYS A 281 -20.61 -19.28 11.85
N GLN A 282 -21.35 -18.29 12.33
CA GLN A 282 -21.22 -16.88 11.95
C GLN A 282 -19.81 -16.27 12.21
N TRP A 283 -19.06 -16.84 13.16
CA TRP A 283 -17.75 -16.30 13.56
C TRP A 283 -16.70 -16.32 12.45
N ILE A 284 -16.79 -17.24 11.48
CA ILE A 284 -15.85 -17.30 10.36
C ILE A 284 -15.89 -16.05 9.49
N GLY A 285 -17.09 -15.48 9.31
CA GLY A 285 -17.22 -14.20 8.61
C GLY A 285 -16.47 -13.07 9.31
N ASN A 286 -16.46 -13.07 10.64
CA ASN A 286 -15.70 -12.08 11.41
C ASN A 286 -14.19 -12.34 11.32
N CYS A 287 -13.78 -13.60 11.42
CA CYS A 287 -12.37 -13.97 11.25
C CYS A 287 -11.82 -13.55 9.88
N LEU A 288 -12.57 -13.81 8.81
CA LEU A 288 -12.18 -13.41 7.45
C LEU A 288 -12.08 -11.88 7.34
N LYS A 289 -13.07 -11.16 7.87
CA LYS A 289 -13.08 -9.71 7.90
C LYS A 289 -11.85 -9.16 8.62
N ASP A 290 -11.58 -9.62 9.84
CA ASP A 290 -10.46 -9.16 10.66
C ASP A 290 -9.12 -9.44 9.97
N SER A 291 -8.98 -10.60 9.33
CA SER A 291 -7.78 -10.95 8.57
C SER A 291 -7.58 -10.05 7.35
N ILE A 292 -8.63 -9.76 6.59
CA ILE A 292 -8.57 -8.85 5.42
C ILE A 292 -8.29 -7.42 5.89
N ASP A 293 -8.94 -6.96 6.96
CA ASP A 293 -8.70 -5.63 7.52
C ASP A 293 -7.25 -5.47 7.98
N ALA A 294 -6.67 -6.48 8.63
CA ALA A 294 -5.27 -6.49 9.03
C ALA A 294 -4.33 -6.43 7.83
N CYS A 295 -4.62 -7.18 6.76
CA CYS A 295 -3.88 -7.11 5.51
C CYS A 295 -3.93 -5.70 4.89
N ILE A 296 -5.12 -5.13 4.77
CA ILE A 296 -5.31 -3.77 4.21
C ILE A 296 -4.57 -2.72 5.04
N LEU A 297 -4.62 -2.83 6.36
CA LEU A 297 -3.90 -1.93 7.26
C LEU A 297 -2.38 -2.07 7.07
N SER A 298 -1.88 -3.28 6.89
CA SER A 298 -0.47 -3.54 6.60
C SER A 298 -0.03 -2.85 5.31
N PHE A 299 -0.82 -2.92 4.23
CA PHE A 299 -0.55 -2.18 2.99
C PHE A 299 -0.42 -0.67 3.21
N LYS A 300 -1.32 -0.09 4.01
CA LYS A 300 -1.32 1.36 4.28
C LYS A 300 -0.14 1.81 5.14
N ASN A 301 0.41 0.91 5.96
CA ASN A 301 1.49 1.21 6.90
C ASN A 301 2.88 0.80 6.39
N MET A 302 2.98 0.19 5.20
CA MET A 302 4.28 -0.17 4.64
C MET A 302 5.14 1.06 4.37
N SER A 303 6.37 1.03 4.84
CA SER A 303 7.34 2.07 4.53
C SER A 303 7.79 1.98 3.08
N GLN A 304 8.09 3.11 2.49
CA GLN A 304 8.52 3.24 1.09
C GLN A 304 9.88 2.64 0.77
N THR A 305 10.72 2.47 1.78
CA THR A 305 12.00 1.79 1.60
C THR A 305 11.76 0.34 1.19
N GLU A 306 10.74 -0.29 1.75
CA GLU A 306 10.31 -1.64 1.38
C GLU A 306 9.69 -1.67 -0.02
N LEU A 307 8.83 -0.68 -0.35
CA LEU A 307 8.27 -0.48 -1.69
C LEU A 307 9.35 -0.34 -2.76
N LYS A 308 10.35 0.50 -2.51
CA LYS A 308 11.44 0.77 -3.46
C LYS A 308 12.36 -0.41 -3.66
N ASN A 309 12.67 -1.14 -2.59
CA ASN A 309 13.52 -2.34 -2.68
C ASN A 309 12.82 -3.47 -3.46
N GLN A 310 11.49 -3.57 -3.38
CA GLN A 310 10.73 -4.55 -4.14
C GLN A 310 10.55 -4.12 -5.60
N MET A 311 10.38 -2.82 -5.89
CA MET A 311 10.31 -2.32 -7.28
C MET A 311 11.63 -2.50 -8.04
N LEU A 312 12.77 -2.39 -7.36
CA LEU A 312 14.10 -2.61 -7.95
C LEU A 312 14.39 -4.08 -8.27
N ASN A 313 13.64 -5.01 -7.68
CA ASN A 313 13.76 -6.44 -7.95
C ASN A 313 12.87 -6.93 -9.10
N LEU A 314 12.05 -6.04 -9.68
CA LEU A 314 11.12 -6.34 -10.80
C LEU A 314 11.56 -5.70 -12.13
N GLU A 315 12.69 -4.96 -12.17
CA GLU A 315 13.40 -4.51 -13.37
C GLU A 315 14.48 -5.54 -13.78
#